data_93196d9c245d4e281b9cef967b704ed0
#
_entry.id   93196d9c245d4e281b9cef967b704ed0
#
_cell.length_a   1.000
_cell.length_b   1.000
_cell.length_c   1.000
_cell.angle_alpha   90.00
_cell.angle_beta   90.00
_cell.angle_gamma   90.00
#
_symmetry.space_group_name_H-M   'P 1'
#
loop_
_entity.id
_entity.type
_entity.pdbx_description
1 polymer ?
#
loop_
_entity_poly.entity_id
_entity_poly.type
_entity_poly.pdbx_seq_one_letter_code
_entity_poly.pdbx_strand_id
1 'polypeptide(L)'
;MADILVVDDDDVIRDTLCELLSTDYSCQTANTAEDALAKLEAQGFDVVLTDISMPGLNGKELLKKVVELYPGTPVIVVSGHTDQVEAQNLLSHGAFDYLLKPFRLEIVEESVKRALISKGH
;
A
#
# COMPACT_ATOMS: atom_id res chain seq x y z
N MET A 1 2.43 16.72 -7.41
CA MET A 1 1.90 15.38 -7.70
C MET A 1 2.08 14.49 -6.49
N ALA A 2 1.06 13.77 -6.09
CA ALA A 2 1.18 12.87 -4.95
C ALA A 2 2.13 11.70 -5.26
N ASP A 3 2.86 11.26 -4.26
CA ASP A 3 3.83 10.17 -4.35
C ASP A 3 3.25 8.90 -3.76
N ILE A 4 3.16 7.85 -4.58
CA ILE A 4 2.60 6.56 -4.21
C ILE A 4 3.73 5.51 -4.22
N LEU A 5 3.77 4.69 -3.19
CA LEU A 5 4.69 3.55 -3.12
C LEU A 5 3.90 2.26 -3.23
N VAL A 6 4.19 1.45 -4.25
CA VAL A 6 3.57 0.14 -4.46
C VAL A 6 4.55 -0.95 -4.05
N VAL A 7 4.14 -1.79 -3.11
CA VAL A 7 4.96 -2.86 -2.55
C VAL A 7 4.30 -4.20 -2.86
N ASP A 8 4.94 -5.00 -3.68
CA ASP A 8 4.46 -6.34 -4.04
C ASP A 8 5.64 -7.16 -4.57
N ASP A 9 5.73 -8.42 -4.19
CA ASP A 9 6.77 -9.31 -4.71
C ASP A 9 6.43 -9.88 -6.09
N ASP A 10 5.19 -9.75 -6.54
CA ASP A 10 4.76 -10.13 -7.88
C ASP A 10 5.03 -8.99 -8.86
N ASP A 11 5.97 -9.19 -9.76
CA ASP A 11 6.38 -8.17 -10.74
C ASP A 11 5.22 -7.68 -11.60
N VAL A 12 4.35 -8.57 -12.03
CA VAL A 12 3.23 -8.23 -12.91
C VAL A 12 2.24 -7.32 -12.19
N ILE A 13 1.87 -7.70 -10.97
CA ILE A 13 0.91 -6.91 -10.18
C ILE A 13 1.53 -5.55 -9.84
N ARG A 14 2.76 -5.53 -9.36
CA ARG A 14 3.48 -4.32 -8.99
C ARG A 14 3.58 -3.34 -10.16
N ASP A 15 4.01 -3.83 -11.32
CA ASP A 15 4.21 -2.99 -12.50
C ASP A 15 2.87 -2.51 -13.07
N THR A 16 1.86 -3.35 -13.06
CA THR A 16 0.50 -2.98 -13.52
C THR A 16 -0.08 -1.87 -12.66
N LEU A 17 0.02 -2.00 -11.35
CA LEU A 17 -0.48 -0.98 -10.43
C LEU A 17 0.28 0.33 -10.58
N CYS A 18 1.59 0.26 -10.69
CA CYS A 18 2.39 1.47 -10.85
C CYS A 18 2.10 2.18 -12.18
N GLU A 19 1.94 1.43 -13.25
CA GLU A 19 1.58 1.99 -14.56
C GLU A 19 0.22 2.68 -14.50
N LEU A 20 -0.77 2.05 -13.88
CA LEU A 20 -2.09 2.63 -13.71
C LEU A 20 -2.02 3.95 -12.92
N LEU A 21 -1.34 3.93 -11.78
CA LEU A 21 -1.29 5.08 -10.89
C LEU A 21 -0.39 6.21 -11.42
N SER A 22 0.56 5.88 -12.29
CA SER A 22 1.46 6.89 -12.87
C SER A 22 0.76 7.87 -13.83
N THR A 23 -0.47 7.57 -14.22
CA THR A 23 -1.28 8.51 -15.02
C THR A 23 -1.57 9.80 -14.24
N ASP A 24 -1.87 9.67 -12.94
CA ASP A 24 -2.29 10.80 -12.10
C ASP A 24 -1.32 11.12 -10.96
N TYR A 25 -0.39 10.20 -10.65
CA TYR A 25 0.50 10.32 -9.49
C TYR A 25 1.92 9.96 -9.86
N SER A 26 2.87 10.31 -8.99
CA SER A 26 4.24 9.82 -9.10
C SER A 26 4.31 8.49 -8.36
N CYS A 27 4.67 7.40 -9.05
CA CYS A 27 4.65 6.06 -8.47
C CYS A 27 6.05 5.46 -8.45
N GLN A 28 6.42 4.91 -7.30
CA GLN A 28 7.62 4.10 -7.16
C GLN A 28 7.24 2.71 -6.67
N THR A 29 8.11 1.76 -6.85
CA THR A 29 7.86 0.36 -6.51
C THR A 29 8.91 -0.17 -5.54
N ALA A 30 8.50 -1.16 -4.75
CA ALA A 30 9.40 -1.95 -3.92
C ALA A 30 8.95 -3.40 -4.01
N ASN A 31 9.91 -4.33 -4.03
CA ASN A 31 9.58 -5.75 -4.13
C ASN A 31 9.64 -6.47 -2.77
N THR A 32 10.08 -5.78 -1.73
CA THR A 32 10.12 -6.30 -0.36
C THR A 32 9.72 -5.19 0.61
N ALA A 33 9.35 -5.57 1.83
CA ALA A 33 9.06 -4.61 2.88
C ALA A 33 10.33 -3.85 3.31
N GLU A 34 11.47 -4.50 3.29
CA GLU A 34 12.76 -3.88 3.61
C GLU A 34 13.10 -2.77 2.61
N ASP A 35 12.91 -3.04 1.32
CA ASP A 35 13.13 -2.04 0.28
C ASP A 35 12.14 -0.88 0.41
N ALA A 36 10.89 -1.19 0.74
CA ALA A 36 9.86 -0.17 0.98
C ALA A 36 10.25 0.76 2.13
N LEU A 37 10.73 0.20 3.24
CA LEU A 37 11.16 1.00 4.38
C LEU A 37 12.37 1.87 4.05
N ALA A 38 13.31 1.35 3.25
CA ALA A 38 14.46 2.15 2.81
C ALA A 38 14.01 3.35 1.96
N LYS A 39 13.03 3.15 1.08
CA LYS A 39 12.49 4.23 0.26
C LYS A 39 11.72 5.26 1.09
N LEU A 40 10.95 4.79 2.06
CA LEU A 40 10.22 5.67 2.98
C LEU A 40 11.18 6.53 3.82
N GLU A 41 12.32 5.97 4.19
CA GLU A 41 13.35 6.73 4.92
C GLU A 41 14.01 7.78 4.03
N ALA A 42 14.23 7.45 2.76
CA ALA A 42 14.89 8.36 1.82
C ALA A 42 14.00 9.50 1.36
N GLN A 43 12.70 9.28 1.25
CA GLN A 43 11.72 10.31 0.87
C GLN A 43 10.35 10.00 1.45
N GLY A 44 9.53 11.03 1.60
CA GLY A 44 8.15 10.84 2.03
C GLY A 44 7.25 10.37 0.91
N PHE A 45 6.26 9.54 1.26
CA PHE A 45 5.21 9.12 0.34
C PHE A 45 3.85 9.54 0.90
N ASP A 46 2.89 9.73 -0.01
CA ASP A 46 1.54 10.14 0.37
C ASP A 46 0.63 8.95 0.63
N VAL A 47 0.87 7.82 -0.03
CA VAL A 47 0.12 6.58 0.16
C VAL A 47 1.06 5.40 -0.06
N VAL A 48 0.93 4.36 0.75
CA VAL A 48 1.61 3.07 0.56
C VAL A 48 0.55 2.02 0.22
N LEU A 49 0.75 1.31 -0.88
CA LEU A 49 -0.09 0.21 -1.32
C LEU A 49 0.75 -1.05 -1.21
N THR A 50 0.41 -1.95 -0.30
CA THR A 50 1.26 -3.12 -0.03
C THR A 50 0.50 -4.43 -0.06
N ASP A 51 1.11 -5.46 -0.68
CA ASP A 51 0.68 -6.84 -0.51
C ASP A 51 0.98 -7.28 0.93
N ILE A 52 0.11 -8.12 1.48
CA ILE A 52 0.27 -8.60 2.84
C ILE A 52 1.16 -9.84 2.93
N SER A 53 1.20 -10.66 1.90
CA SER A 53 2.00 -11.89 1.86
C SER A 53 3.24 -11.69 1.03
N MET A 54 4.38 -11.48 1.69
CA MET A 54 5.68 -11.32 1.03
C MET A 54 6.75 -12.09 1.79
N PRO A 55 7.81 -12.59 1.11
CA PRO A 55 8.93 -13.23 1.80
C PRO A 55 9.65 -12.25 2.73
N GLY A 56 10.22 -12.76 3.80
CA GLY A 56 10.92 -11.93 4.78
C GLY A 56 9.95 -11.14 5.64
N LEU A 57 10.22 -9.86 5.82
CA LEU A 57 9.32 -8.96 6.52
C LEU A 57 8.03 -8.84 5.70
N ASN A 58 6.90 -9.22 6.25
CA ASN A 58 5.64 -9.27 5.52
C ASN A 58 4.88 -7.94 5.57
N GLY A 59 3.75 -7.89 4.84
CA GLY A 59 2.94 -6.68 4.76
C GLY A 59 2.34 -6.23 6.09
N LYS A 60 2.07 -7.16 7.01
CA LYS A 60 1.57 -6.81 8.35
C LYS A 60 2.62 -6.07 9.15
N GLU A 61 3.85 -6.54 9.09
CA GLU A 61 4.97 -5.90 9.77
C GLU A 61 5.31 -4.56 9.14
N LEU A 62 5.21 -4.46 7.81
CA LEU A 62 5.37 -3.20 7.11
C LEU A 62 4.30 -2.19 7.55
N LEU A 63 3.04 -2.61 7.60
CA LEU A 63 1.94 -1.77 8.08
C LEU A 63 2.23 -1.23 9.48
N LYS A 64 2.64 -2.11 10.39
CA LYS A 64 2.94 -1.75 11.75
C LYS A 64 4.05 -0.68 11.82
N LYS A 65 5.10 -0.87 11.06
CA LYS A 65 6.22 0.07 11.02
C LYS A 65 5.84 1.41 10.41
N VAL A 66 5.04 1.42 9.35
CA VAL A 66 4.59 2.67 8.73
C VAL A 66 3.67 3.45 9.68
N VAL A 67 2.76 2.77 10.36
CA VAL A 67 1.88 3.41 11.35
C VAL A 67 2.69 4.00 12.50
N GLU A 68 3.72 3.30 12.94
CA GLU A 68 4.58 3.75 14.04
C GLU A 68 5.50 4.91 13.64
N LEU A 69 6.16 4.79 12.48
CA LEU A 69 7.18 5.73 12.05
C LEU A 69 6.64 6.88 11.20
N TYR A 70 5.58 6.62 10.43
CA TYR A 70 4.99 7.59 9.50
C TYR A 70 3.48 7.63 9.66
N PRO A 71 2.98 8.07 10.83
CA PRO A 71 1.55 7.97 11.16
C PRO A 71 0.64 8.77 10.23
N GLY A 72 1.18 9.74 9.48
CA GLY A 72 0.41 10.50 8.51
C GLY A 72 0.32 9.86 7.13
N THR A 73 0.94 8.68 6.93
CA THR A 73 0.97 8.02 5.62
C THR A 73 -0.04 6.86 5.61
N PRO A 74 -1.18 6.99 4.92
CA PRO A 74 -2.15 5.91 4.85
C PRO A 74 -1.59 4.70 4.10
N VAL A 75 -1.91 3.50 4.61
CA VAL A 75 -1.49 2.23 4.04
C VAL A 75 -2.73 1.48 3.56
N ILE A 76 -2.73 1.12 2.28
CA ILE A 76 -3.76 0.27 1.69
C ILE A 76 -3.17 -1.13 1.55
N VAL A 77 -3.83 -2.12 2.16
CA VAL A 77 -3.36 -3.50 2.13
C VAL A 77 -4.10 -4.28 1.05
N VAL A 78 -3.36 -5.03 0.26
CA VAL A 78 -3.92 -5.86 -0.81
C VAL A 78 -3.60 -7.32 -0.49
N SER A 79 -4.59 -8.21 -0.58
CA SER A 79 -4.41 -9.63 -0.23
C SER A 79 -5.28 -10.54 -1.07
N GLY A 80 -4.78 -11.75 -1.34
CA GLY A 80 -5.56 -12.81 -1.96
C GLY A 80 -6.44 -13.59 -1.00
N HIS A 81 -6.35 -13.32 0.30
CA HIS A 81 -7.14 -14.00 1.32
C HIS A 81 -8.39 -13.20 1.67
N THR A 82 -9.51 -13.89 1.78
CA THR A 82 -10.82 -13.30 2.08
C THR A 82 -11.23 -13.51 3.52
N ASP A 83 -10.30 -13.49 4.45
CA ASP A 83 -10.61 -13.64 5.86
C ASP A 83 -11.05 -12.30 6.43
N GLN A 84 -12.34 -12.21 6.76
CA GLN A 84 -12.93 -10.99 7.29
C GLN A 84 -12.33 -10.62 8.65
N VAL A 85 -11.98 -11.59 9.47
CA VAL A 85 -11.36 -11.34 10.77
C VAL A 85 -9.99 -10.71 10.59
N GLU A 86 -9.21 -11.21 9.63
CA GLU A 86 -7.91 -10.64 9.32
C GLU A 86 -8.02 -9.23 8.76
N ALA A 87 -8.98 -8.98 7.87
CA ALA A 87 -9.23 -7.65 7.32
C ALA A 87 -9.55 -6.65 8.44
N GLN A 88 -10.43 -7.03 9.38
CA GLN A 88 -10.77 -6.19 10.51
C GLN A 88 -9.57 -5.94 11.43
N ASN A 89 -8.74 -6.96 11.65
CA ASN A 89 -7.51 -6.81 12.43
C ASN A 89 -6.56 -5.80 11.81
N LEU A 90 -6.37 -5.86 10.50
CA LEU A 90 -5.49 -4.93 9.79
C LEU A 90 -6.01 -3.51 9.87
N LEU A 91 -7.31 -3.32 9.71
CA LEU A 91 -7.92 -1.99 9.85
C LEU A 91 -7.79 -1.46 11.27
N SER A 92 -7.95 -2.32 12.29
CA SER A 92 -7.76 -1.93 13.69
C SER A 92 -6.31 -1.57 14.00
N HIS A 93 -5.36 -2.13 13.26
CA HIS A 93 -3.93 -1.84 13.44
C HIS A 93 -3.46 -0.65 12.59
N GLY A 94 -4.37 0.06 11.95
CA GLY A 94 -4.07 1.31 11.28
C GLY A 94 -4.06 1.27 9.75
N ALA A 95 -4.42 0.14 9.12
CA ALA A 95 -4.56 0.13 7.67
C ALA A 95 -5.72 1.06 7.27
N PHE A 96 -5.51 1.83 6.22
CA PHE A 96 -6.55 2.72 5.72
C PHE A 96 -7.66 1.94 5.02
N ASP A 97 -7.28 0.92 4.24
CA ASP A 97 -8.21 0.11 3.48
C ASP A 97 -7.63 -1.28 3.23
N TYR A 98 -8.49 -2.21 2.87
CA TYR A 98 -8.15 -3.61 2.61
C TYR A 98 -8.80 -4.02 1.29
N LEU A 99 -7.98 -4.35 0.29
CA LEU A 99 -8.45 -4.74 -1.04
C LEU A 99 -8.16 -6.22 -1.28
N LEU A 100 -9.12 -6.91 -1.89
CA LEU A 100 -9.00 -8.34 -2.20
C LEU A 100 -8.51 -8.55 -3.63
N LYS A 101 -7.60 -9.51 -3.82
CA LYS A 101 -7.21 -9.99 -5.15
C LYS A 101 -8.17 -11.11 -5.59
N PRO A 102 -8.55 -11.19 -6.85
CA PRO A 102 -8.28 -10.20 -7.91
C PRO A 102 -9.13 -8.96 -7.70
N PHE A 103 -8.55 -7.78 -7.91
CA PHE A 103 -9.24 -6.51 -7.72
C PHE A 103 -9.50 -5.86 -9.07
N ARG A 104 -10.50 -4.98 -9.10
CA ARG A 104 -10.74 -4.09 -10.23
C ARG A 104 -9.85 -2.86 -10.09
N LEU A 105 -9.33 -2.39 -11.21
CA LEU A 105 -8.45 -1.20 -11.21
C LEU A 105 -9.18 0.04 -10.67
N GLU A 106 -10.48 0.17 -10.96
CA GLU A 106 -11.30 1.28 -10.45
C GLU A 106 -11.38 1.29 -8.92
N ILE A 107 -11.40 0.12 -8.30
CA ILE A 107 -11.42 -0.01 -6.83
C ILE A 107 -10.10 0.47 -6.24
N VAL A 108 -8.97 0.15 -6.88
CA VAL A 108 -7.65 0.63 -6.46
C VAL A 108 -7.58 2.15 -6.57
N GLU A 109 -7.98 2.70 -7.70
CA GLU A 109 -7.97 4.14 -7.94
C GLU A 109 -8.83 4.88 -6.91
N GLU A 110 -10.03 4.36 -6.63
CA GLU A 110 -10.92 4.95 -5.65
C GLU A 110 -10.32 4.92 -4.24
N SER A 111 -9.72 3.81 -3.84
CA SER A 111 -9.10 3.68 -2.52
C SER A 111 -7.93 4.65 -2.37
N VAL A 112 -7.08 4.78 -3.37
CA VAL A 112 -5.97 5.73 -3.37
C VAL A 112 -6.50 7.16 -3.27
N LYS A 113 -7.53 7.49 -4.02
CA LYS A 113 -8.15 8.82 -3.99
C LYS A 113 -8.69 9.15 -2.60
N ARG A 114 -9.39 8.21 -1.95
CA ARG A 114 -9.90 8.40 -0.59
C ARG A 114 -8.76 8.57 0.42
N ALA A 115 -7.69 7.80 0.27
CA ALA A 115 -6.52 7.90 1.12
C ALA A 115 -5.87 9.27 1.01
N LEU A 116 -5.74 9.80 -0.20
CA LEU A 116 -5.19 11.13 -0.43
C LEU A 116 -6.07 12.23 0.16
N ILE A 117 -7.38 12.11 0.02
CA ILE A 117 -8.34 13.06 0.63
C ILE A 117 -8.20 13.03 2.15
N SER A 118 -8.07 11.85 2.77
CA SER A 118 -7.91 11.73 4.21
C SER A 118 -6.63 12.38 4.70
N LYS A 119 -5.60 12.43 3.85
CA LYS A 119 -4.31 13.07 4.17
C LYS A 119 -4.33 14.59 3.91
N GLY A 120 -5.39 15.13 3.30
CA GLY A 120 -5.51 16.55 3.03
C GLY A 120 -5.11 16.99 1.63
N HIS A 121 -5.04 16.05 0.71
CA HIS A 121 -4.76 16.38 -0.70
C HIS A 121 -5.99 16.79 -1.47
#